data_61f87d57bbe06a377c57028e8851a5d6
#
_entry.id   61f87d57bbe06a377c57028e8851a5d6
#
_cell.length_a   1.000
_cell.length_b   1.000
_cell.length_c   1.000
_cell.angle_alpha   90.00
_cell.angle_beta   90.00
_cell.angle_gamma   90.00
#
_symmetry.space_group_name_H-M   'P 1'
#
loop_
_entity.id
_entity.type
_entity.pdbx_description
1 polymer ?
#
loop_
_entity_poly.entity_id
_entity_poly.type
_entity_poly.pdbx_seq_one_letter_code
_entity_poly.pdbx_strand_id
1 'polypeptide(L)'
;MIKQYKLRFYNFRLAISFIGIQLVGTAADYLRTRQLLGVIIGVVFMLILSLMDYSWLLNFQWIMYGFNIVMLLAVRFFGSSANGAARWVDLGFIRFQPTELSKIIIILFFAKFFMDHEEDLNTLKTLIQSAVLLVIPLMLIYVQPDMKNTITVTVLFCILIYIAGLSYKIIGGVALIAIPLAIIFLSIIVQPDQKLIQDYQRNRIMSFLYPENEEYADDIEQQNNSKTAIASGELVGRAFSNDTS
;
A
#
# COMPACT_ATOMS: atom_id res chain seq x y z
N MET A 1 -3.89 -27.53 -18.20
CA MET A 1 -4.33 -26.15 -18.29
C MET A 1 -3.76 -25.26 -17.17
N ILE A 2 -3.89 -25.60 -15.88
CA ILE A 2 -3.39 -24.80 -14.72
C ILE A 2 -1.87 -24.56 -14.76
N LYS A 3 -1.04 -25.55 -15.16
CA LYS A 3 0.43 -25.40 -15.28
C LYS A 3 0.84 -24.34 -16.32
N GLN A 4 0.13 -24.26 -17.45
CA GLN A 4 0.42 -23.27 -18.51
C GLN A 4 0.03 -21.85 -18.09
N TYR A 5 -1.07 -21.66 -17.34
CA TYR A 5 -1.45 -20.37 -16.79
C TYR A 5 -0.40 -19.86 -15.78
N LYS A 6 0.08 -20.74 -14.90
CA LYS A 6 1.15 -20.39 -13.95
C LYS A 6 2.42 -19.92 -14.68
N LEU A 7 2.86 -20.68 -15.72
CA LEU A 7 4.07 -20.33 -16.48
C LEU A 7 3.94 -18.99 -17.23
N ARG A 8 2.79 -18.73 -17.87
CA ARG A 8 2.52 -17.44 -18.53
C ARG A 8 2.56 -16.26 -17.54
N PHE A 9 2.03 -16.45 -16.35
CA PHE A 9 2.02 -15.43 -15.32
C PHE A 9 3.43 -15.12 -14.78
N TYR A 10 4.29 -16.14 -14.63
CA TYR A 10 5.70 -15.94 -14.27
C TYR A 10 6.46 -15.20 -15.38
N ASN A 11 6.30 -15.60 -16.63
CA ASN A 11 6.95 -14.95 -17.76
C ASN A 11 6.53 -13.46 -17.88
N PHE A 12 5.26 -13.15 -17.69
CA PHE A 12 4.75 -11.80 -17.72
C PHE A 12 5.37 -10.92 -16.61
N ARG A 13 5.47 -11.45 -15.38
CA ARG A 13 6.13 -10.74 -14.28
C ARG A 13 7.60 -10.48 -14.55
N LEU A 14 8.32 -11.47 -15.06
CA LEU A 14 9.74 -11.32 -15.41
C LEU A 14 9.94 -10.29 -16.53
N ALA A 15 9.07 -10.30 -17.54
CA ALA A 15 9.11 -9.31 -18.63
C ALA A 15 8.90 -7.88 -18.11
N ILE A 16 7.87 -7.66 -17.27
CA ILE A 16 7.64 -6.34 -16.65
C ILE A 16 8.83 -5.92 -15.77
N SER A 17 9.39 -6.86 -15.00
CA SER A 17 10.55 -6.57 -14.15
C SER A 17 11.77 -6.19 -14.99
N PHE A 18 11.99 -6.85 -16.10
CA PHE A 18 13.08 -6.52 -17.04
C PHE A 18 12.90 -5.13 -17.63
N ILE A 19 11.69 -4.80 -18.12
CA ILE A 19 11.35 -3.46 -18.62
C ILE A 19 11.58 -2.43 -17.51
N GLY A 20 11.14 -2.71 -16.28
CA GLY A 20 11.35 -1.82 -15.12
C GLY A 20 12.83 -1.55 -14.82
N ILE A 21 13.71 -2.56 -14.92
CA ILE A 21 15.17 -2.37 -14.75
C ILE A 21 15.73 -1.42 -15.81
N GLN A 22 15.32 -1.59 -17.08
CA GLN A 22 15.77 -0.73 -18.16
C GLN A 22 15.30 0.71 -17.96
N LEU A 23 14.00 0.92 -17.66
CA LEU A 23 13.45 2.25 -17.42
C LEU A 23 14.10 2.96 -16.22
N VAL A 24 14.35 2.26 -15.13
CA VAL A 24 15.07 2.84 -13.98
C VAL A 24 16.50 3.19 -14.37
N GLY A 25 17.16 2.34 -15.16
CA GLY A 25 18.53 2.61 -15.65
C GLY A 25 18.63 3.84 -16.55
N THR A 26 17.62 4.11 -17.39
CA THR A 26 17.59 5.33 -18.22
C THR A 26 17.30 6.59 -17.43
N ALA A 27 16.52 6.50 -16.36
CA ALA A 27 16.18 7.64 -15.50
C ALA A 27 17.31 7.97 -14.51
N ALA A 28 17.96 6.94 -13.93
CA ALA A 28 19.02 7.09 -12.94
C ALA A 28 19.89 5.84 -12.91
N ASP A 29 21.01 5.85 -13.62
CA ASP A 29 21.89 4.69 -13.80
C ASP A 29 22.39 4.07 -12.48
N TYR A 30 22.65 4.90 -11.47
CA TYR A 30 23.06 4.43 -10.14
C TYR A 30 21.99 3.58 -9.42
N LEU A 31 20.72 3.69 -9.79
CA LEU A 31 19.63 2.89 -9.25
C LEU A 31 19.44 1.54 -9.96
N ARG A 32 20.00 1.39 -11.17
CA ARG A 32 19.86 0.17 -11.98
C ARG A 32 20.34 -1.07 -11.24
N THR A 33 21.52 -1.00 -10.61
CA THR A 33 22.09 -2.11 -9.84
C THR A 33 21.21 -2.47 -8.63
N ARG A 34 20.69 -1.46 -7.92
CA ARG A 34 19.79 -1.69 -6.78
C ARG A 34 18.48 -2.33 -7.23
N GLN A 35 17.94 -1.87 -8.36
CA GLN A 35 16.73 -2.45 -8.94
C GLN A 35 16.95 -3.90 -9.38
N LEU A 36 18.07 -4.20 -10.02
CA LEU A 36 18.43 -5.56 -10.42
C LEU A 36 18.53 -6.50 -9.21
N LEU A 37 19.24 -6.08 -8.16
CA LEU A 37 19.36 -6.84 -6.92
C LEU A 37 17.98 -7.09 -6.28
N GLY A 38 17.12 -6.07 -6.24
CA GLY A 38 15.76 -6.20 -5.73
C GLY A 38 14.94 -7.22 -6.52
N VAL A 39 15.04 -7.22 -7.85
CA VAL A 39 14.36 -8.21 -8.71
C VAL A 39 14.89 -9.62 -8.48
N ILE A 40 16.22 -9.80 -8.39
CA ILE A 40 16.82 -11.12 -8.12
C ILE A 40 16.33 -11.66 -6.78
N ILE A 41 16.40 -10.86 -5.70
CA ILE A 41 15.90 -11.25 -4.38
C ILE A 41 14.42 -11.58 -4.45
N GLY A 42 13.61 -10.75 -5.10
CA GLY A 42 12.17 -10.97 -5.26
C GLY A 42 11.84 -12.26 -6.01
N VAL A 43 12.59 -12.59 -7.07
CA VAL A 43 12.43 -13.86 -7.82
C VAL A 43 12.80 -15.06 -6.93
N VAL A 44 13.89 -14.98 -6.16
CA VAL A 44 14.28 -16.05 -5.24
C VAL A 44 13.18 -16.29 -4.19
N PHE A 45 12.69 -15.22 -3.54
CA PHE A 45 11.58 -15.35 -2.60
C PHE A 45 10.32 -15.90 -3.25
N MET A 46 9.98 -15.45 -4.46
CA MET A 46 8.83 -15.95 -5.21
C MET A 46 8.94 -17.45 -5.46
N LEU A 47 10.12 -17.96 -5.83
CA LEU A 47 10.36 -19.39 -6.04
C LEU A 47 10.25 -20.17 -4.73
N ILE A 48 10.86 -19.70 -3.65
CA ILE A 48 10.77 -20.35 -2.33
C ILE A 48 9.29 -20.43 -1.89
N LEU A 49 8.58 -19.32 -1.91
CA LEU A 49 7.18 -19.27 -1.48
C LEU A 49 6.26 -20.12 -2.39
N SER A 50 6.58 -20.23 -3.67
CA SER A 50 5.79 -21.05 -4.60
C SER A 50 5.90 -22.57 -4.34
N LEU A 51 6.97 -23.01 -3.66
CA LEU A 51 7.20 -24.38 -3.27
C LEU A 51 6.66 -24.70 -1.87
N MET A 52 6.33 -23.68 -1.08
CA MET A 52 5.76 -23.84 0.27
C MET A 52 4.27 -24.12 0.20
N ASP A 53 3.79 -24.96 1.11
CA ASP A 53 2.36 -25.10 1.34
C ASP A 53 1.88 -23.89 2.19
N TYR A 54 1.00 -23.08 1.58
CA TYR A 54 0.43 -21.92 2.26
C TYR A 54 -0.41 -22.29 3.49
N SER A 55 -0.97 -23.52 3.53
CA SER A 55 -1.75 -24.01 4.68
C SER A 55 -0.90 -24.05 5.94
N TRP A 56 0.38 -24.46 5.81
CA TRP A 56 1.33 -24.42 6.91
C TRP A 56 1.55 -22.99 7.42
N LEU A 57 1.71 -22.03 6.50
CA LEU A 57 1.91 -20.62 6.85
C LEU A 57 0.71 -20.03 7.61
N LEU A 58 -0.50 -20.42 7.21
CA LEU A 58 -1.74 -19.94 7.85
C LEU A 58 -1.89 -20.43 9.29
N ASN A 59 -1.30 -21.57 9.67
CA ASN A 59 -1.32 -22.04 11.06
C ASN A 59 -0.57 -21.10 12.02
N PHE A 60 0.35 -20.30 11.53
CA PHE A 60 1.10 -19.30 12.31
C PHE A 60 0.51 -17.89 12.27
N GLN A 61 -0.76 -17.74 11.86
CA GLN A 61 -1.42 -16.44 11.67
C GLN A 61 -1.26 -15.51 12.88
N TRP A 62 -1.44 -15.99 14.10
CA TRP A 62 -1.32 -15.18 15.32
C TRP A 62 0.12 -14.77 15.62
N ILE A 63 1.08 -15.64 15.33
CA ILE A 63 2.51 -15.33 15.47
C ILE A 63 2.90 -14.26 14.45
N MET A 64 2.45 -14.41 13.19
CA MET A 64 2.68 -13.41 12.15
C MET A 64 2.03 -12.06 12.50
N TYR A 65 0.82 -12.08 13.05
CA TYR A 65 0.16 -10.87 13.51
C TYR A 65 0.93 -10.19 14.64
N GLY A 66 1.36 -10.95 15.66
CA GLY A 66 2.21 -10.44 16.74
C GLY A 66 3.53 -9.86 16.22
N PHE A 67 4.20 -10.58 15.31
CA PHE A 67 5.41 -10.10 14.65
C PHE A 67 5.15 -8.79 13.87
N ASN A 68 4.03 -8.68 13.17
CA ASN A 68 3.63 -7.47 12.47
C ASN A 68 3.53 -6.26 13.42
N ILE A 69 2.87 -6.43 14.56
CA ILE A 69 2.73 -5.37 15.57
C ILE A 69 4.11 -4.94 16.10
N VAL A 70 4.96 -5.92 16.47
CA VAL A 70 6.31 -5.64 16.96
C VAL A 70 7.14 -4.91 15.89
N MET A 71 7.07 -5.35 14.64
CA MET A 71 7.78 -4.73 13.52
C MET A 71 7.31 -3.28 13.28
N LEU A 72 6.02 -3.02 13.30
CA LEU A 72 5.46 -1.67 13.14
C LEU A 72 5.84 -0.76 14.32
N LEU A 73 5.89 -1.30 15.55
CA LEU A 73 6.38 -0.57 16.72
C LEU A 73 7.87 -0.27 16.61
N ALA A 74 8.68 -1.24 16.17
CA ALA A 74 10.12 -1.08 16.05
C ALA A 74 10.51 0.07 15.11
N VAL A 75 9.77 0.28 14.03
CA VAL A 75 10.01 1.41 13.10
C VAL A 75 9.93 2.75 13.78
N ARG A 76 9.05 2.90 14.76
CA ARG A 76 8.91 4.17 15.51
C ARG A 76 10.18 4.51 16.29
N PHE A 77 10.93 3.50 16.75
CA PHE A 77 12.12 3.67 17.58
C PHE A 77 13.43 3.65 16.77
N PHE A 78 13.47 2.85 15.70
CA PHE A 78 14.67 2.58 14.90
C PHE A 78 14.57 3.08 13.46
N GLY A 79 13.43 3.67 13.05
CA GLY A 79 13.23 4.14 11.70
C GLY A 79 14.04 5.40 11.39
N SER A 80 14.65 5.45 10.21
CA SER A 80 15.25 6.67 9.67
C SER A 80 14.16 7.64 9.24
N SER A 81 14.21 8.87 9.77
CA SER A 81 13.27 9.92 9.41
C SER A 81 13.70 10.59 8.11
N ALA A 82 12.87 10.46 7.07
CA ALA A 82 12.90 11.32 5.92
C ALA A 82 11.66 12.23 5.97
N ASN A 83 11.86 13.55 5.93
CA ASN A 83 10.79 14.55 6.00
C ASN A 83 9.92 14.47 7.29
N GLY A 84 10.54 14.18 8.44
CA GLY A 84 9.85 14.16 9.73
C GLY A 84 9.05 12.88 10.01
N ALA A 85 9.06 11.88 9.14
CA ALA A 85 8.35 10.62 9.31
C ALA A 85 9.30 9.43 9.25
N ALA A 86 9.42 8.70 10.36
CA ALA A 86 10.19 7.45 10.41
C ALA A 86 9.37 6.32 9.81
N ARG A 87 9.61 5.98 8.53
CA ARG A 87 8.86 4.96 7.78
C ARG A 87 9.74 3.86 7.22
N TRP A 88 11.05 4.10 7.17
CA TRP A 88 12.02 3.24 6.51
C TRP A 88 13.05 2.76 7.50
N VAL A 89 13.45 1.51 7.36
CA VAL A 89 14.61 0.94 8.05
C VAL A 89 15.70 0.82 7.01
N ASP A 90 16.83 1.50 7.25
CA ASP A 90 17.99 1.43 6.37
C ASP A 90 18.85 0.23 6.79
N LEU A 91 18.93 -0.78 5.93
CA LEU A 91 19.75 -1.97 6.12
C LEU A 91 21.12 -1.83 5.43
N GLY A 92 21.50 -0.61 5.03
CA GLY A 92 22.75 -0.30 4.35
C GLY A 92 22.69 -0.49 2.84
N PHE A 93 22.38 -1.66 2.36
CA PHE A 93 22.26 -1.99 0.92
C PHE A 93 20.83 -1.89 0.38
N ILE A 94 19.80 -2.03 1.23
CA ILE A 94 18.39 -1.91 0.87
C ILE A 94 17.68 -1.07 1.93
N ARG A 95 16.80 -0.17 1.49
CA ARG A 95 15.83 0.48 2.34
C ARG A 95 14.57 -0.38 2.40
N PHE A 96 14.23 -0.83 3.59
CA PHE A 96 13.07 -1.67 3.85
C PHE A 96 11.95 -0.84 4.50
N GLN A 97 10.74 -0.95 3.95
CA GLN A 97 9.56 -0.34 4.55
C GLN A 97 8.72 -1.42 5.22
N PRO A 98 8.66 -1.49 6.54
CA PRO A 98 7.90 -2.50 7.26
C PRO A 98 6.42 -2.54 6.93
N THR A 99 5.81 -1.41 6.58
CA THR A 99 4.41 -1.33 6.17
C THR A 99 4.12 -2.15 4.90
N GLU A 100 5.09 -2.32 4.00
CA GLU A 100 4.93 -3.16 2.80
C GLU A 100 4.77 -4.64 3.18
N LEU A 101 5.58 -5.14 4.11
CA LEU A 101 5.43 -6.50 4.64
C LEU A 101 4.15 -6.63 5.48
N SER A 102 3.80 -5.60 6.25
CA SER A 102 2.58 -5.54 7.04
C SER A 102 1.33 -5.81 6.21
N LYS A 103 1.22 -5.24 5.01
CA LYS A 103 0.09 -5.49 4.09
C LYS A 103 -0.06 -6.98 3.76
N ILE A 104 1.06 -7.66 3.50
CA ILE A 104 1.06 -9.10 3.19
C ILE A 104 0.59 -9.90 4.40
N ILE A 105 1.12 -9.60 5.59
CA ILE A 105 0.76 -10.28 6.82
C ILE A 105 -0.72 -10.06 7.15
N ILE A 106 -1.23 -8.83 6.98
CA ILE A 106 -2.64 -8.49 7.22
C ILE A 106 -3.55 -9.27 6.26
N ILE A 107 -3.18 -9.40 4.98
CA ILE A 107 -3.94 -10.18 4.01
C ILE A 107 -4.02 -11.66 4.45
N LEU A 108 -2.89 -12.26 4.80
CA LEU A 108 -2.84 -13.67 5.22
C LEU A 108 -3.59 -13.89 6.53
N PHE A 109 -3.42 -12.99 7.49
CA PHE A 109 -4.09 -13.05 8.78
C PHE A 109 -5.61 -12.98 8.63
N PHE A 110 -6.13 -11.97 7.96
CA PHE A 110 -7.58 -11.80 7.82
C PHE A 110 -8.21 -12.83 6.89
N ALA A 111 -7.50 -13.29 5.84
CA ALA A 111 -7.98 -14.39 5.02
C ALA A 111 -8.23 -15.64 5.88
N LYS A 112 -7.27 -16.02 6.73
CA LYS A 112 -7.43 -17.16 7.64
C LYS A 112 -8.46 -16.89 8.73
N PHE A 113 -8.46 -15.70 9.33
CA PHE A 113 -9.42 -15.31 10.35
C PHE A 113 -10.86 -15.43 9.85
N PHE A 114 -11.14 -14.96 8.64
CA PHE A 114 -12.48 -15.06 8.06
C PHE A 114 -12.84 -16.48 7.64
N MET A 115 -11.88 -17.28 7.17
CA MET A 115 -12.11 -18.72 6.94
C MET A 115 -12.51 -19.44 8.21
N ASP A 116 -11.86 -19.15 9.35
CA ASP A 116 -12.17 -19.78 10.63
C ASP A 116 -13.52 -19.31 11.22
N HIS A 117 -14.07 -18.21 10.74
CA HIS A 117 -15.32 -17.61 11.19
C HIS A 117 -16.37 -17.52 10.07
N GLU A 118 -16.29 -18.41 9.06
CA GLU A 118 -17.17 -18.37 7.88
C GLU A 118 -18.67 -18.42 8.27
N GLU A 119 -19.04 -19.29 9.21
CA GLU A 119 -20.41 -19.45 9.67
C GLU A 119 -20.92 -18.24 10.49
N ASP A 120 -20.04 -17.60 11.26
CA ASP A 120 -20.35 -16.50 12.18
C ASP A 120 -19.93 -15.12 11.65
N LEU A 121 -19.50 -15.02 10.39
CA LEU A 121 -18.93 -13.81 9.82
C LEU A 121 -19.85 -12.57 9.98
N ASN A 122 -21.14 -12.78 9.80
CA ASN A 122 -22.13 -11.70 9.84
C ASN A 122 -22.65 -11.40 11.26
N THR A 123 -22.06 -11.99 12.29
CA THR A 123 -22.39 -11.68 13.69
C THR A 123 -21.68 -10.41 14.15
N LEU A 124 -22.35 -9.64 15.00
CA LEU A 124 -21.76 -8.41 15.56
C LEU A 124 -20.45 -8.70 16.30
N LYS A 125 -20.35 -9.85 16.96
CA LYS A 125 -19.14 -10.30 17.69
C LYS A 125 -17.93 -10.41 16.75
N THR A 126 -18.07 -11.15 15.65
CA THR A 126 -16.98 -11.37 14.69
C THR A 126 -16.60 -10.08 13.97
N LEU A 127 -17.58 -9.22 13.65
CA LEU A 127 -17.34 -7.92 13.04
C LEU A 127 -16.56 -6.98 13.97
N ILE A 128 -16.94 -6.91 15.26
CA ILE A 128 -16.20 -6.11 16.24
C ILE A 128 -14.79 -6.68 16.45
N GLN A 129 -14.63 -7.98 16.57
CA GLN A 129 -13.32 -8.62 16.72
C GLN A 129 -12.41 -8.31 15.53
N SER A 130 -12.91 -8.45 14.31
CA SER A 130 -12.13 -8.13 13.10
C SER A 130 -11.76 -6.64 13.02
N ALA A 131 -12.70 -5.75 13.38
CA ALA A 131 -12.44 -4.31 13.43
C ALA A 131 -11.36 -3.95 14.47
N VAL A 132 -11.42 -4.51 15.68
CA VAL A 132 -10.40 -4.29 16.72
C VAL A 132 -9.04 -4.78 16.27
N LEU A 133 -8.97 -5.98 15.68
CA LEU A 133 -7.72 -6.54 15.15
C LEU A 133 -7.16 -5.72 13.98
N LEU A 134 -7.99 -5.07 13.19
CA LEU A 134 -7.55 -4.14 12.15
C LEU A 134 -7.03 -2.82 12.73
N VAL A 135 -7.77 -2.24 13.69
CA VAL A 135 -7.48 -0.91 14.23
C VAL A 135 -6.09 -0.84 14.84
N ILE A 136 -5.60 -1.92 15.48
CA ILE A 136 -4.27 -1.94 16.11
C ILE A 136 -3.15 -1.64 15.10
N PRO A 137 -2.92 -2.43 14.03
CA PRO A 137 -1.89 -2.12 13.04
C PRO A 137 -2.18 -0.83 12.27
N LEU A 138 -3.46 -0.51 12.03
CA LEU A 138 -3.85 0.70 11.32
C LEU A 138 -3.43 1.97 12.09
N MET A 139 -3.65 1.99 13.40
CA MET A 139 -3.24 3.10 14.25
C MET A 139 -1.72 3.25 14.31
N LEU A 140 -0.98 2.13 14.33
CA LEU A 140 0.48 2.17 14.28
C LEU A 140 1.00 2.78 12.97
N ILE A 141 0.38 2.44 11.84
CA ILE A 141 0.71 3.01 10.51
C ILE A 141 0.32 4.48 10.45
N TYR A 142 -0.85 4.84 10.97
CA TYR A 142 -1.33 6.23 10.99
C TYR A 142 -0.41 7.15 11.81
N VAL A 143 0.06 6.69 12.97
CA VAL A 143 1.00 7.45 13.83
C VAL A 143 2.38 7.64 13.17
N GLN A 144 2.74 6.83 12.16
CA GLN A 144 3.92 7.01 11.31
C GLN A 144 3.72 8.04 10.18
N PRO A 145 2.78 8.95 10.24
CA PRO A 145 2.08 9.77 9.25
C PRO A 145 2.03 9.16 7.83
N ASP A 146 1.67 7.88 7.71
CA ASP A 146 1.58 7.17 6.43
C ASP A 146 0.12 6.98 5.98
N MET A 147 -0.51 8.10 5.59
CA MET A 147 -1.91 8.12 5.12
C MET A 147 -2.16 7.17 3.94
N LYS A 148 -1.22 7.12 2.98
CA LYS A 148 -1.35 6.26 1.80
C LYS A 148 -1.52 4.79 2.22
N ASN A 149 -0.64 4.30 3.10
CA ASN A 149 -0.71 2.91 3.54
C ASN A 149 -1.88 2.67 4.50
N THR A 150 -2.26 3.64 5.32
CA THR A 150 -3.47 3.57 6.15
C THR A 150 -4.72 3.34 5.29
N ILE A 151 -4.91 4.13 4.24
CA ILE A 151 -6.03 3.96 3.30
C ILE A 151 -5.92 2.62 2.58
N THR A 152 -4.73 2.25 2.10
CA THR A 152 -4.51 0.98 1.38
C THR A 152 -4.88 -0.22 2.24
N VAL A 153 -4.45 -0.26 3.50
CA VAL A 153 -4.76 -1.36 4.44
C VAL A 153 -6.26 -1.41 4.74
N THR A 154 -6.91 -0.26 4.91
CA THR A 154 -8.36 -0.19 5.11
C THR A 154 -9.12 -0.76 3.90
N VAL A 155 -8.74 -0.37 2.69
CA VAL A 155 -9.35 -0.87 1.45
C VAL A 155 -9.11 -2.38 1.29
N LEU A 156 -7.89 -2.87 1.56
CA LEU A 156 -7.58 -4.30 1.54
C LEU A 156 -8.48 -5.08 2.50
N PHE A 157 -8.66 -4.60 3.73
CA PHE A 157 -9.57 -5.22 4.69
C PHE A 157 -11.01 -5.25 4.19
N CYS A 158 -11.52 -4.13 3.65
CA CYS A 158 -12.87 -4.07 3.09
C CYS A 158 -13.07 -5.08 1.93
N ILE A 159 -12.05 -5.25 1.08
CA ILE A 159 -12.06 -6.24 0.00
C ILE A 159 -12.08 -7.66 0.58
N LEU A 160 -11.24 -7.95 1.57
CA LEU A 160 -11.15 -9.27 2.17
C LEU A 160 -12.45 -9.69 2.86
N ILE A 161 -13.06 -8.83 3.67
CA ILE A 161 -14.31 -9.14 4.36
C ILE A 161 -15.48 -9.25 3.38
N TYR A 162 -15.45 -8.47 2.29
CA TYR A 162 -16.43 -8.59 1.20
C TYR A 162 -16.33 -9.96 0.50
N ILE A 163 -15.11 -10.38 0.13
CA ILE A 163 -14.86 -11.68 -0.50
C ILE A 163 -15.22 -12.84 0.44
N ALA A 164 -15.04 -12.65 1.75
CA ALA A 164 -15.40 -13.63 2.77
C ALA A 164 -16.92 -13.83 2.92
N GLY A 165 -17.76 -12.98 2.32
CA GLY A 165 -19.23 -13.15 2.32
C GLY A 165 -19.95 -12.22 3.30
N LEU A 166 -19.42 -11.00 3.54
CA LEU A 166 -20.13 -9.99 4.31
C LEU A 166 -21.49 -9.66 3.66
N SER A 167 -22.55 -9.67 4.46
CA SER A 167 -23.91 -9.44 3.95
C SER A 167 -24.08 -8.02 3.41
N TYR A 168 -24.80 -7.89 2.28
CA TYR A 168 -25.08 -6.59 1.67
C TYR A 168 -25.87 -5.64 2.59
N LYS A 169 -26.64 -6.18 3.55
CA LYS A 169 -27.34 -5.37 4.55
C LYS A 169 -26.36 -4.64 5.46
N ILE A 170 -25.28 -5.32 5.87
CA ILE A 170 -24.23 -4.73 6.72
C ILE A 170 -23.45 -3.71 5.90
N ILE A 171 -23.08 -4.04 4.66
CA ILE A 171 -22.38 -3.12 3.74
C ILE A 171 -23.21 -1.84 3.55
N GLY A 172 -24.51 -1.98 3.28
CA GLY A 172 -25.42 -0.84 3.13
C GLY A 172 -25.53 -0.01 4.41
N GLY A 173 -25.63 -0.67 5.57
CA GLY A 173 -25.66 0.01 6.87
C GLY A 173 -24.37 0.79 7.17
N VAL A 174 -23.21 0.17 6.90
CA VAL A 174 -21.90 0.83 7.05
C VAL A 174 -21.77 2.01 6.07
N ALA A 175 -22.14 1.83 4.80
CA ALA A 175 -22.09 2.88 3.79
C ALA A 175 -22.99 4.07 4.15
N LEU A 176 -24.19 3.80 4.69
CA LEU A 176 -25.13 4.84 5.12
C LEU A 176 -24.55 5.75 6.21
N ILE A 177 -23.65 5.23 7.04
CA ILE A 177 -22.97 5.99 8.10
C ILE A 177 -21.65 6.58 7.58
N ALA A 178 -20.87 5.78 6.86
CA ALA A 178 -19.53 6.16 6.42
C ALA A 178 -19.53 7.29 5.38
N ILE A 179 -20.51 7.31 4.46
CA ILE A 179 -20.59 8.34 3.42
C ILE A 179 -20.85 9.74 4.03
N PRO A 180 -21.86 9.95 4.90
CA PRO A 180 -22.03 11.26 5.55
C PRO A 180 -20.84 11.67 6.40
N LEU A 181 -20.22 10.72 7.14
CA LEU A 181 -19.02 11.00 7.93
C LEU A 181 -17.84 11.42 7.04
N ALA A 182 -17.65 10.78 5.89
CA ALA A 182 -16.63 11.16 4.92
C ALA A 182 -16.87 12.57 4.35
N ILE A 183 -18.12 12.93 4.06
CA ILE A 183 -18.49 14.28 3.61
C ILE A 183 -18.18 15.31 4.70
N ILE A 184 -18.57 15.05 5.95
CA ILE A 184 -18.27 15.93 7.08
C ILE A 184 -16.74 16.07 7.27
N PHE A 185 -16.00 14.96 7.22
CA PHE A 185 -14.54 14.95 7.34
C PHE A 185 -13.88 15.79 6.24
N LEU A 186 -14.28 15.61 4.98
CA LEU A 186 -13.79 16.45 3.88
C LEU A 186 -14.13 17.93 4.07
N SER A 187 -15.35 18.24 4.55
CA SER A 187 -15.76 19.60 4.82
C SER A 187 -14.90 20.27 5.90
N ILE A 188 -14.44 19.52 6.90
CA ILE A 188 -13.54 20.01 7.94
C ILE A 188 -12.12 20.21 7.39
N ILE A 189 -11.61 19.28 6.57
CA ILE A 189 -10.27 19.36 5.98
C ILE A 189 -10.08 20.60 5.11
N VAL A 190 -11.13 21.03 4.41
CA VAL A 190 -11.09 22.25 3.57
C VAL A 190 -10.90 23.51 4.40
N GLN A 191 -11.25 23.53 5.70
CA GLN A 191 -11.09 24.71 6.54
C GLN A 191 -9.61 25.03 6.84
N PRO A 192 -9.21 26.32 6.82
CA PRO A 192 -7.79 26.69 6.98
C PRO A 192 -7.20 26.32 8.35
N ASP A 193 -8.01 26.37 9.42
CA ASP A 193 -7.56 26.18 10.81
C ASP A 193 -7.74 24.75 11.35
N GLN A 194 -7.95 23.77 10.47
CA GLN A 194 -8.15 22.39 10.86
C GLN A 194 -6.87 21.78 11.49
N LYS A 195 -7.05 20.90 12.51
CA LYS A 195 -5.96 20.20 13.21
C LYS A 195 -6.04 18.67 13.07
N LEU A 196 -6.92 18.17 12.19
CA LEU A 196 -7.17 16.73 12.02
C LEU A 196 -6.07 16.03 11.21
N ILE A 197 -5.54 16.74 10.21
CA ILE A 197 -4.45 16.22 9.36
C ILE A 197 -3.32 17.25 9.32
N GLN A 198 -2.13 16.79 8.97
CA GLN A 198 -0.95 17.67 8.86
C GLN A 198 -1.05 18.56 7.61
N ASP A 199 -0.44 19.72 7.66
CA ASP A 199 -0.52 20.74 6.59
C ASP A 199 -0.11 20.19 5.22
N TYR A 200 0.96 19.40 5.15
CA TYR A 200 1.38 18.80 3.88
C TYR A 200 0.33 17.83 3.28
N GLN A 201 -0.46 17.14 4.12
CA GLN A 201 -1.53 16.26 3.68
C GLN A 201 -2.73 17.06 3.18
N ARG A 202 -3.05 18.15 3.90
CA ARG A 202 -4.07 19.09 3.49
C ARG A 202 -3.71 19.74 2.15
N ASN A 203 -2.49 20.25 2.01
CA ASN A 203 -2.02 20.90 0.79
C ASN A 203 -2.12 19.97 -0.44
N ARG A 204 -1.82 18.69 -0.30
CA ARG A 204 -2.02 17.71 -1.37
C ARG A 204 -3.48 17.52 -1.77
N ILE A 205 -4.41 17.58 -0.84
CA ILE A 205 -5.84 17.50 -1.12
C ILE A 205 -6.30 18.82 -1.78
N MET A 206 -5.84 19.95 -1.23
CA MET A 206 -6.21 21.26 -1.74
C MET A 206 -5.65 21.55 -3.12
N SER A 207 -4.40 21.15 -3.41
CA SER A 207 -3.81 21.27 -4.75
C SER A 207 -4.56 20.45 -5.81
N PHE A 208 -5.21 19.35 -5.41
CA PHE A 208 -6.07 18.58 -6.29
C PHE A 208 -7.44 19.24 -6.52
N LEU A 209 -8.03 19.82 -5.45
CA LEU A 209 -9.34 20.46 -5.51
C LEU A 209 -9.29 21.88 -6.15
N TYR A 210 -8.21 22.60 -5.91
CA TYR A 210 -8.01 23.98 -6.37
C TYR A 210 -6.67 24.11 -7.11
N PRO A 211 -6.54 23.53 -8.31
CA PRO A 211 -5.27 23.49 -9.06
C PRO A 211 -4.81 24.86 -9.59
N GLU A 212 -5.62 25.89 -9.46
CA GLU A 212 -5.29 27.27 -9.89
C GLU A 212 -4.85 28.18 -8.72
N ASN A 213 -4.80 27.65 -7.49
CA ASN A 213 -4.47 28.45 -6.32
C ASN A 213 -2.95 28.47 -6.08
N GLU A 214 -2.35 29.66 -6.13
CA GLU A 214 -0.92 29.90 -5.93
C GLU A 214 -0.40 29.44 -4.55
N GLU A 215 -1.26 29.36 -3.54
CA GLU A 215 -0.90 28.86 -2.21
C GLU A 215 -0.35 27.43 -2.22
N TYR A 216 -0.74 26.63 -3.24
CA TYR A 216 -0.33 25.22 -3.39
C TYR A 216 0.60 25.00 -4.58
N ALA A 217 1.29 26.05 -5.04
CA ALA A 217 2.10 26.05 -6.27
C ALA A 217 3.12 24.91 -6.31
N ASP A 218 3.84 24.63 -5.21
CA ASP A 218 4.85 23.56 -5.14
C ASP A 218 4.26 22.16 -5.34
N ASP A 219 3.10 21.88 -4.72
CA ASP A 219 2.40 20.61 -4.89
C ASP A 219 1.77 20.49 -6.29
N ILE A 220 1.29 21.58 -6.86
CA ILE A 220 0.75 21.68 -8.22
C ILE A 220 1.88 21.48 -9.24
N GLU A 221 3.04 22.10 -9.05
CA GLU A 221 4.20 21.93 -9.91
C GLU A 221 4.65 20.48 -9.96
N GLN A 222 4.73 19.81 -8.81
CA GLN A 222 5.08 18.38 -8.75
C GLN A 222 4.08 17.51 -9.52
N GLN A 223 2.78 17.79 -9.41
CA GLN A 223 1.75 17.08 -10.17
C GLN A 223 1.87 17.34 -11.67
N ASN A 224 2.09 18.59 -12.08
CA ASN A 224 2.23 18.97 -13.49
C ASN A 224 3.49 18.38 -14.09
N ASN A 225 4.61 18.38 -13.37
CA ASN A 225 5.85 17.73 -13.80
C ASN A 225 5.64 16.22 -14.01
N SER A 226 4.88 15.56 -13.14
CA SER A 226 4.52 14.15 -13.30
C SER A 226 3.65 13.91 -14.53
N LYS A 227 2.64 14.75 -14.76
CA LYS A 227 1.77 14.69 -15.96
C LYS A 227 2.58 14.93 -17.25
N THR A 228 3.45 15.95 -17.24
CA THR A 228 4.32 16.28 -18.36
C THR A 228 5.29 15.15 -18.68
N ALA A 229 5.89 14.53 -17.64
CA ALA A 229 6.78 13.39 -17.80
C ALA A 229 6.07 12.19 -18.44
N ILE A 230 4.83 11.91 -18.02
CA ILE A 230 4.02 10.83 -18.61
C ILE A 230 3.62 11.20 -20.05
N ALA A 231 3.11 12.41 -20.27
CA ALA A 231 2.67 12.86 -21.59
C ALA A 231 3.81 12.93 -22.61
N SER A 232 5.00 13.35 -22.20
CA SER A 232 6.18 13.42 -23.06
C SER A 232 6.70 12.05 -23.52
N GLY A 233 6.26 10.97 -22.87
CA GLY A 233 6.59 9.60 -23.28
C GLY A 233 5.74 9.09 -24.42
N GLU A 234 4.63 9.75 -24.76
CA GLU A 234 3.66 9.31 -25.77
C GLU A 234 3.27 7.82 -25.59
N LEU A 235 3.16 7.04 -26.69
CA LEU A 235 2.81 5.62 -26.66
C LEU A 235 4.01 4.70 -26.42
N VAL A 236 5.21 5.12 -26.81
CA VAL A 236 6.40 4.25 -26.82
C VAL A 236 7.32 4.52 -25.62
N GLY A 237 7.25 5.71 -25.07
CA GLY A 237 8.12 6.15 -23.98
C GLY A 237 9.49 6.68 -24.49
N ARG A 238 10.02 7.72 -23.86
CA ARG A 238 11.32 8.32 -24.24
C ARG A 238 12.51 7.36 -24.14
N ALA A 239 12.43 6.37 -23.26
CA ALA A 239 13.51 5.40 -23.09
C ALA A 239 13.77 4.52 -24.34
N PHE A 240 12.79 4.44 -25.23
CA PHE A 240 12.86 3.64 -26.48
C PHE A 240 12.80 4.49 -27.73
N SER A 241 12.63 5.82 -27.63
CA SER A 241 12.74 6.74 -28.73
C SER A 241 14.20 7.20 -28.88
N ASN A 242 14.74 7.12 -30.10
CA ASN A 242 16.10 7.62 -30.42
C ASN A 242 16.18 9.16 -30.50
N ASP A 243 15.12 9.87 -30.12
CA ASP A 243 15.11 11.34 -30.11
C ASP A 243 15.84 11.86 -28.85
N THR A 244 17.12 12.10 -29.02
CA THR A 244 18.00 12.87 -28.13
C THR A 244 17.97 14.37 -28.43
N SER A 245 16.81 14.91 -28.81
CA SER A 245 16.66 16.36 -29.01
C SER A 245 15.89 16.99 -27.86
#